data_2b6c9197e35f9adc695818abf5ba13c8
#
_entry.id   2b6c9197e35f9adc695818abf5ba13c8
#
_cell.length_a   1.000
_cell.length_b   1.000
_cell.length_c   1.000
_cell.angle_alpha   90.00
_cell.angle_beta   90.00
_cell.angle_gamma   90.00
#
_symmetry.space_group_name_H-M   'P 1'
#
loop_
_entity.id
_entity.type
_entity.pdbx_description
1 polymer ?
#
loop_
_entity_poly.entity_id
_entity_poly.type
_entity_poly.pdbx_seq_one_letter_code
_entity_poly.pdbx_strand_id
1 'polypeptide(L)'
;MINTIVVGTDGSTHGQNAVTWTAELARQLGARVVLVHVAPPLGPPIVGAGGYVMYVPQDVVDQTSADLQERVITEFCEPLRAAGLAWESRVQQGSAPIVLADVATGVGAQLIVVGTRGQHAFGELLHGSTSHGLTLQTELPVVVVPHGAHVTQRSTLGAKAQG
;
A
#
# COMPACT_ATOMS: atom_id res chain seq x y z
N MET A 1 -2.25 -10.91 -18.60
CA MET A 1 -3.16 -9.75 -18.39
C MET A 1 -3.12 -9.41 -16.91
N ILE A 2 -3.01 -8.13 -16.53
CA ILE A 2 -3.00 -7.71 -15.12
C ILE A 2 -4.45 -7.52 -14.69
N ASN A 3 -4.93 -8.41 -13.80
CA ASN A 3 -6.32 -8.42 -13.32
C ASN A 3 -6.41 -8.06 -11.83
N THR A 4 -5.31 -8.20 -11.08
CA THR A 4 -5.25 -7.90 -9.66
C THR A 4 -3.95 -7.18 -9.35
N ILE A 5 -4.05 -6.03 -8.68
CA ILE A 5 -2.92 -5.20 -8.25
C ILE A 5 -2.98 -5.11 -6.73
N VAL A 6 -1.86 -5.36 -6.07
CA VAL A 6 -1.68 -5.06 -4.64
C VAL A 6 -1.01 -3.70 -4.50
N VAL A 7 -1.55 -2.82 -3.67
CA VAL A 7 -0.93 -1.55 -3.34
C VAL A 7 -0.69 -1.44 -1.83
N GLY A 8 0.56 -1.16 -1.46
CA GLY A 8 0.94 -0.91 -0.07
C GLY A 8 0.89 0.57 0.26
N THR A 9 0.27 0.91 1.40
CA THR A 9 0.27 2.27 1.93
C THR A 9 0.49 2.27 3.44
N ASP A 10 1.23 3.26 3.91
CA ASP A 10 1.40 3.56 5.34
C ASP A 10 0.62 4.82 5.77
N GLY A 11 -0.21 5.36 4.87
CA GLY A 11 -0.97 6.58 5.08
C GLY A 11 -0.16 7.87 4.89
N SER A 12 1.14 7.79 4.59
CA SER A 12 1.94 8.95 4.22
C SER A 12 1.50 9.53 2.87
N THR A 13 1.90 10.78 2.58
CA THR A 13 1.65 11.40 1.27
C THR A 13 2.18 10.56 0.11
N HIS A 14 3.33 9.90 0.28
CA HIS A 14 3.91 9.03 -0.74
C HIS A 14 3.12 7.73 -0.91
N GLY A 15 2.63 7.15 0.21
CA GLY A 15 1.74 5.99 0.18
C GLY A 15 0.41 6.32 -0.49
N GLN A 16 -0.18 7.47 -0.17
CA GLN A 16 -1.43 7.93 -0.79
C GLN A 16 -1.27 8.23 -2.29
N ASN A 17 -0.12 8.79 -2.69
CA ASN A 17 0.19 8.98 -4.10
C ASN A 17 0.28 7.65 -4.86
N ALA A 18 0.85 6.61 -4.24
CA ALA A 18 0.87 5.28 -4.82
C ALA A 18 -0.54 4.69 -4.98
N VAL A 19 -1.45 4.92 -4.01
CA VAL A 19 -2.85 4.49 -4.11
C VAL A 19 -3.56 5.21 -5.26
N THR A 20 -3.41 6.54 -5.36
CA THR A 20 -4.00 7.34 -6.44
C THR A 20 -3.50 6.89 -7.81
N TRP A 21 -2.19 6.72 -7.95
CA TRP A 21 -1.58 6.22 -9.19
C TRP A 21 -2.09 4.82 -9.55
N THR A 22 -2.23 3.94 -8.55
CA THR A 22 -2.77 2.59 -8.75
C THR A 22 -4.22 2.62 -9.19
N ALA A 23 -5.03 3.54 -8.63
CA ALA A 23 -6.43 3.70 -9.04
C ALA A 23 -6.54 4.09 -10.52
N GLU A 24 -5.71 5.03 -10.98
CA GLU A 24 -5.67 5.43 -12.39
C GLU A 24 -5.25 4.27 -13.32
N LEU A 25 -4.21 3.52 -12.93
CA LEU A 25 -3.74 2.37 -13.69
C LEU A 25 -4.79 1.25 -13.74
N ALA A 26 -5.36 0.90 -12.59
CA ALA A 26 -6.35 -0.17 -12.47
C ALA A 26 -7.60 0.13 -13.32
N ARG A 27 -8.04 1.40 -13.35
CA ARG A 27 -9.15 1.85 -14.20
C ARG A 27 -8.87 1.64 -15.69
N GLN A 28 -7.63 1.89 -16.14
CA GLN A 28 -7.23 1.67 -17.54
C GLN A 28 -7.15 0.19 -17.91
N LEU A 29 -6.78 -0.67 -16.94
CA LEU A 29 -6.60 -2.11 -17.14
C LEU A 29 -7.87 -2.92 -16.87
N GLY A 30 -8.88 -2.35 -16.22
CA GLY A 30 -10.03 -3.09 -15.70
C GLY A 30 -9.65 -4.03 -14.56
N ALA A 31 -8.61 -3.72 -13.81
CA ALA A 31 -8.08 -4.54 -12.73
C ALA A 31 -8.76 -4.22 -11.39
N ARG A 32 -8.88 -5.22 -10.53
CA ARG A 32 -9.24 -5.02 -9.11
C ARG A 32 -8.00 -4.64 -8.30
N VAL A 33 -8.21 -3.95 -7.18
CA VAL A 33 -7.13 -3.50 -6.31
C VAL A 33 -7.29 -4.07 -4.90
N VAL A 34 -6.20 -4.58 -4.34
CA VAL A 34 -6.10 -4.96 -2.94
C VAL A 34 -5.18 -3.95 -2.26
N LEU A 35 -5.75 -3.07 -1.43
CA LEU A 35 -5.00 -2.13 -0.63
C LEU A 35 -4.55 -2.80 0.66
N VAL A 36 -3.27 -2.72 0.96
CA VAL A 36 -2.69 -3.31 2.17
C VAL A 36 -2.04 -2.21 3.00
N HIS A 37 -2.52 -2.06 4.23
CA HIS A 37 -1.85 -1.27 5.26
C HIS A 37 -1.14 -2.21 6.22
N VAL A 38 0.16 -2.04 6.37
CA VAL A 38 0.96 -2.84 7.29
C VAL A 38 1.29 -1.99 8.51
N ALA A 39 0.64 -2.30 9.62
CA ALA A 39 0.95 -1.69 10.90
C ALA A 39 2.27 -2.30 11.46
N PRO A 40 3.09 -1.50 12.15
CA PRO A 40 4.25 -2.05 12.84
C PRO A 40 3.77 -3.10 13.85
N PRO A 41 4.56 -4.16 14.07
CA PRO A 41 4.25 -5.11 15.13
C PRO A 41 4.14 -4.37 16.46
N LEU A 42 3.15 -4.74 17.27
CA LEU A 42 3.07 -4.25 18.64
C LEU A 42 4.40 -4.61 19.31
N GLY A 43 5.12 -3.59 19.77
CA GLY A 43 6.44 -3.77 20.37
C GLY A 43 6.41 -4.77 21.52
N PRO A 44 7.58 -5.30 21.94
CA PRO A 44 7.66 -6.14 23.11
C PRO A 44 7.09 -5.38 24.32
N PRO A 45 6.53 -6.08 25.31
CA PRO A 45 6.01 -5.44 26.50
C PRO A 45 7.09 -4.52 27.09
N ILE A 46 6.68 -3.29 27.43
CA ILE A 46 7.62 -2.29 27.98
C ILE A 46 8.05 -2.77 29.37
N VAL A 47 9.30 -3.10 29.52
CA VAL A 47 9.88 -3.39 30.83
C VAL A 47 10.31 -2.07 31.45
N GLY A 48 9.55 -1.60 32.44
CA GLY A 48 9.85 -0.39 33.19
C GLY A 48 11.08 -0.57 34.13
N ALA A 49 11.66 0.54 34.53
CA ALA A 49 12.71 0.55 35.55
C ALA A 49 12.16 -0.07 36.84
N GLY A 50 12.63 -1.28 37.19
CA GLY A 50 12.12 -2.08 38.32
C GLY A 50 11.54 -3.44 37.93
N GLY A 51 11.63 -3.84 36.66
CA GLY A 51 11.21 -5.17 36.17
C GLY A 51 9.70 -5.36 36.00
N TYR A 52 8.91 -4.30 36.09
CA TYR A 52 7.49 -4.35 35.82
C TYR A 52 7.25 -4.46 34.30
N VAL A 53 6.54 -5.51 33.90
CA VAL A 53 6.10 -5.70 32.52
C VAL A 53 4.74 -5.01 32.34
N MET A 54 4.71 -3.93 31.56
CA MET A 54 3.45 -3.30 31.14
C MET A 54 2.89 -4.02 29.94
N TYR A 55 1.78 -4.69 30.11
CA TYR A 55 0.95 -5.21 29.03
C TYR A 55 -0.03 -4.12 28.58
N VAL A 56 -0.13 -3.93 27.27
CA VAL A 56 -1.25 -3.15 26.72
C VAL A 56 -2.51 -3.99 26.89
N PRO A 57 -3.57 -3.49 27.57
CA PRO A 57 -4.82 -4.23 27.68
C PRO A 57 -5.40 -4.60 26.31
N GLN A 58 -6.01 -5.78 26.21
CA GLN A 58 -6.49 -6.33 24.95
C GLN A 58 -7.59 -5.45 24.33
N ASP A 59 -8.45 -4.87 25.14
CA ASP A 59 -9.49 -3.92 24.72
C ASP A 59 -8.90 -2.67 24.04
N VAL A 60 -7.76 -2.15 24.53
CA VAL A 60 -7.06 -1.02 23.91
C VAL A 60 -6.46 -1.43 22.56
N VAL A 61 -5.90 -2.64 22.47
CA VAL A 61 -5.39 -3.19 21.22
C VAL A 61 -6.51 -3.35 20.20
N ASP A 62 -7.64 -3.91 20.60
CA ASP A 62 -8.77 -4.16 19.73
C ASP A 62 -9.41 -2.85 19.24
N GLN A 63 -9.56 -1.86 20.12
CA GLN A 63 -10.08 -0.54 19.76
C GLN A 63 -9.15 0.19 18.80
N THR A 64 -7.84 0.21 19.07
CA THR A 64 -6.84 0.81 18.18
C THR A 64 -6.83 0.15 16.80
N SER A 65 -7.01 -1.16 16.76
CA SER A 65 -7.07 -1.92 15.51
C SER A 65 -8.33 -1.61 14.71
N ALA A 66 -9.48 -1.46 15.38
CA ALA A 66 -10.75 -1.08 14.75
C ALA A 66 -10.69 0.33 14.18
N ASP A 67 -10.19 1.30 14.95
CA ASP A 67 -9.99 2.69 14.51
C ASP A 67 -9.06 2.78 13.30
N LEU A 68 -7.97 2.02 13.30
CA LEU A 68 -7.05 1.95 12.17
C LEU A 68 -7.72 1.37 10.93
N GLN A 69 -8.50 0.31 11.08
CA GLN A 69 -9.22 -0.30 9.97
C GLN A 69 -10.26 0.65 9.37
N GLU A 70 -10.98 1.39 10.21
CA GLU A 70 -11.92 2.42 9.75
C GLU A 70 -11.19 3.54 8.98
N ARG A 71 -10.06 4.03 9.47
CA ARG A 71 -9.25 5.03 8.76
C ARG A 71 -8.74 4.51 7.42
N VAL A 72 -8.30 3.27 7.35
CA VAL A 72 -7.86 2.67 6.08
C VAL A 72 -9.00 2.66 5.07
N ILE A 73 -10.21 2.27 5.50
CA ILE A 73 -11.37 2.22 4.61
C ILE A 73 -11.83 3.63 4.20
N THR A 74 -11.86 4.58 5.13
CA THR A 74 -12.41 5.92 4.88
C THR A 74 -11.44 6.86 4.19
N GLU A 75 -10.18 6.86 4.60
CA GLU A 75 -9.18 7.82 4.13
C GLU A 75 -8.31 7.23 3.00
N PHE A 76 -7.73 6.03 3.21
CA PHE A 76 -6.73 5.50 2.28
C PHE A 76 -7.35 4.88 1.03
N CYS A 77 -8.57 4.35 1.14
CA CYS A 77 -9.28 3.77 -0.01
C CYS A 77 -10.06 4.80 -0.85
N GLU A 78 -10.08 6.07 -0.46
CA GLU A 78 -10.84 7.10 -1.17
C GLU A 78 -10.53 7.19 -2.67
N PRO A 79 -9.25 7.17 -3.13
CA PRO A 79 -8.96 7.20 -4.56
C PRO A 79 -9.53 5.99 -5.33
N LEU A 80 -9.57 4.81 -4.70
CA LEU A 80 -10.13 3.60 -5.30
C LEU A 80 -11.64 3.68 -5.43
N ARG A 81 -12.30 4.21 -4.38
CA ARG A 81 -13.74 4.44 -4.35
C ARG A 81 -14.15 5.48 -5.39
N ALA A 82 -13.46 6.62 -5.44
CA ALA A 82 -13.72 7.67 -6.40
C ALA A 82 -13.55 7.21 -7.85
N ALA A 83 -12.64 6.28 -8.11
CA ALA A 83 -12.43 5.68 -9.42
C ALA A 83 -13.47 4.59 -9.79
N GLY A 84 -14.39 4.23 -8.88
CA GLY A 84 -15.42 3.22 -9.12
C GLY A 84 -14.87 1.80 -9.32
N LEU A 85 -13.73 1.49 -8.72
CA LEU A 85 -13.04 0.21 -8.88
C LEU A 85 -13.61 -0.87 -7.95
N ALA A 86 -13.42 -2.13 -8.35
CA ALA A 86 -13.52 -3.26 -7.42
C ALA A 86 -12.26 -3.28 -6.56
N TRP A 87 -12.42 -3.12 -5.24
CA TRP A 87 -11.29 -3.10 -4.30
C TRP A 87 -11.63 -3.81 -3.00
N GLU A 88 -10.59 -4.24 -2.30
CA GLU A 88 -10.65 -4.67 -0.90
C GLU A 88 -9.50 -4.03 -0.13
N SER A 89 -9.65 -3.92 1.19
CA SER A 89 -8.60 -3.43 2.08
C SER A 89 -8.22 -4.50 3.10
N ARG A 90 -6.93 -4.54 3.44
CA ARG A 90 -6.37 -5.41 4.47
C ARG A 90 -5.47 -4.61 5.39
N VAL A 91 -5.66 -4.79 6.69
CA VAL A 91 -4.76 -4.30 7.73
C VAL A 91 -4.06 -5.51 8.32
N GLN A 92 -2.75 -5.53 8.28
CA GLN A 92 -1.92 -6.61 8.83
C GLN A 92 -0.75 -6.04 9.62
N GLN A 93 -0.23 -6.83 10.55
CA GLN A 93 0.96 -6.47 11.32
C GLN A 93 2.18 -7.23 10.80
N GLY A 94 3.34 -6.61 10.85
CA GLY A 94 4.58 -7.27 10.51
C GLY A 94 5.56 -6.42 9.69
N SER A 95 6.45 -7.12 8.99
CA SER A 95 7.37 -6.51 8.04
C SER A 95 6.66 -6.22 6.72
N ALA A 96 6.58 -4.97 6.32
CA ALA A 96 5.84 -4.56 5.13
C ALA A 96 6.25 -5.32 3.85
N PRO A 97 7.54 -5.53 3.53
CA PRO A 97 7.91 -6.31 2.35
C PRO A 97 7.38 -7.74 2.37
N ILE A 98 7.47 -8.41 3.53
CA ILE A 98 7.01 -9.80 3.68
C ILE A 98 5.49 -9.87 3.54
N VAL A 99 4.79 -9.05 4.32
CA VAL A 99 3.30 -9.03 4.31
C VAL A 99 2.76 -8.72 2.91
N LEU A 100 3.34 -7.73 2.22
CA LEU A 100 2.90 -7.38 0.86
C LEU A 100 3.14 -8.50 -0.14
N ALA A 101 4.29 -9.19 -0.06
CA ALA A 101 4.59 -10.34 -0.92
C ALA A 101 3.64 -11.51 -0.67
N ASP A 102 3.37 -11.83 0.60
CA ASP A 102 2.46 -12.92 0.99
C ASP A 102 1.02 -12.63 0.56
N VAL A 103 0.54 -11.40 0.80
CA VAL A 103 -0.79 -10.99 0.34
C VAL A 103 -0.88 -11.07 -1.17
N ALA A 104 0.11 -10.55 -1.90
CA ALA A 104 0.10 -10.55 -3.36
C ALA A 104 0.05 -11.98 -3.93
N THR A 105 0.83 -12.88 -3.36
CA THR A 105 0.79 -14.31 -3.71
C THR A 105 -0.57 -14.92 -3.39
N GLY A 106 -1.09 -14.68 -2.19
CA GLY A 106 -2.35 -15.26 -1.73
C GLY A 106 -3.59 -14.80 -2.52
N VAL A 107 -3.57 -13.58 -3.08
CA VAL A 107 -4.68 -13.07 -3.92
C VAL A 107 -4.45 -13.30 -5.42
N GLY A 108 -3.34 -13.89 -5.81
CA GLY A 108 -2.96 -14.10 -7.22
C GLY A 108 -2.74 -12.77 -7.95
N ALA A 109 -2.10 -11.79 -7.30
CA ALA A 109 -1.77 -10.52 -7.93
C ALA A 109 -0.69 -10.68 -9.00
N GLN A 110 -0.68 -9.77 -9.98
CA GLN A 110 0.34 -9.72 -11.03
C GLN A 110 1.27 -8.51 -10.87
N LEU A 111 0.99 -7.64 -9.89
CA LEU A 111 1.75 -6.41 -9.68
C LEU A 111 1.63 -5.97 -8.22
N ILE A 112 2.76 -5.51 -7.65
CA ILE A 112 2.78 -4.83 -6.36
C ILE A 112 3.19 -3.37 -6.59
N VAL A 113 2.46 -2.44 -5.98
CA VAL A 113 2.73 -1.00 -6.08
C VAL A 113 3.01 -0.44 -4.69
N VAL A 114 4.05 0.37 -4.56
CA VAL A 114 4.40 1.07 -3.32
C VAL A 114 4.90 2.48 -3.60
N GLY A 115 4.84 3.37 -2.62
CA GLY A 115 5.46 4.69 -2.70
C GLY A 115 6.99 4.63 -2.54
N THR A 116 7.68 5.68 -2.96
CA THR A 116 9.16 5.79 -2.82
C THR A 116 9.62 5.92 -1.37
N ARG A 117 8.78 6.46 -0.47
CA ARG A 117 9.09 6.72 0.94
C ARG A 117 7.92 6.36 1.83
N GLY A 118 8.18 6.03 3.09
CA GLY A 118 7.19 5.82 4.14
C GLY A 118 7.28 6.91 5.22
N GLN A 119 6.44 6.80 6.26
CA GLN A 119 6.35 7.75 7.38
C GLN A 119 7.69 7.98 8.12
N HIS A 120 8.62 7.03 8.06
CA HIS A 120 9.88 7.06 8.81
C HIS A 120 11.12 7.34 7.94
N ALA A 121 10.93 7.84 6.73
CA ALA A 121 12.05 8.13 5.83
C ALA A 121 12.73 9.44 6.22
N PHE A 122 13.74 9.36 7.09
CA PHE A 122 14.68 10.45 7.36
C PHE A 122 15.91 10.31 6.45
N GLY A 123 16.16 11.34 5.62
CA GLY A 123 17.40 11.47 4.85
C GLY A 123 17.26 11.26 3.33
N GLU A 124 18.33 11.59 2.63
CA GLU A 124 18.44 11.64 1.16
C GLU A 124 18.52 10.26 0.46
N LEU A 125 18.42 9.15 1.18
CA LEU A 125 18.48 7.81 0.60
C LEU A 125 17.20 7.53 -0.21
N LEU A 126 17.34 7.50 -1.51
CA LEU A 126 16.30 7.39 -2.54
C LEU A 126 15.57 6.04 -2.59
N HIS A 127 15.89 5.08 -1.72
CA HIS A 127 15.29 3.75 -1.75
C HIS A 127 14.60 3.47 -0.40
N GLY A 128 13.26 3.48 -0.38
CA GLY A 128 12.50 3.09 0.79
C GLY A 128 12.80 1.63 1.19
N SER A 129 12.88 1.36 2.50
CA SER A 129 13.14 0.00 3.02
C SER A 129 12.13 -1.03 2.48
N THR A 130 10.88 -0.64 2.27
CA THR A 130 9.84 -1.50 1.74
C THR A 130 10.05 -1.86 0.28
N SER A 131 10.35 -0.89 -0.59
CA SER A 131 10.58 -1.15 -2.01
C SER A 131 11.82 -2.02 -2.25
N HIS A 132 12.90 -1.76 -1.53
CA HIS A 132 14.09 -2.60 -1.59
C HIS A 132 13.82 -4.00 -1.02
N GLY A 133 13.17 -4.10 0.13
CA GLY A 133 12.82 -5.39 0.74
C GLY A 133 11.93 -6.25 -0.15
N LEU A 134 10.98 -5.64 -0.88
CA LEU A 134 10.10 -6.37 -1.80
C LEU A 134 10.87 -7.06 -2.93
N THR A 135 11.90 -6.44 -3.48
CA THR A 135 12.71 -7.05 -4.55
C THR A 135 13.43 -8.33 -4.11
N LEU A 136 13.55 -8.55 -2.80
CA LEU A 136 14.16 -9.74 -2.20
C LEU A 136 13.11 -10.78 -1.75
N GLN A 137 11.84 -10.40 -1.68
CA GLN A 137 10.75 -11.22 -1.11
C GLN A 137 9.77 -11.75 -2.15
N THR A 138 9.77 -11.22 -3.38
CA THR A 138 8.80 -11.61 -4.41
C THR A 138 9.43 -11.68 -5.79
N GLU A 139 8.91 -12.57 -6.64
CA GLU A 139 9.20 -12.61 -8.07
C GLU A 139 8.22 -11.75 -8.90
N LEU A 140 7.21 -11.16 -8.25
CA LEU A 140 6.26 -10.29 -8.93
C LEU A 140 6.91 -8.94 -9.28
N PRO A 141 6.51 -8.33 -10.40
CA PRO A 141 6.88 -6.96 -10.71
C PRO A 141 6.50 -6.00 -9.58
N VAL A 142 7.43 -5.14 -9.20
CA VAL A 142 7.23 -4.10 -8.19
C VAL A 142 7.35 -2.73 -8.84
N VAL A 143 6.31 -1.93 -8.73
CA VAL A 143 6.30 -0.52 -9.16
C VAL A 143 6.50 0.37 -7.96
N VAL A 144 7.49 1.22 -8.03
CA VAL A 144 7.78 2.25 -7.03
C VAL A 144 7.33 3.60 -7.59
N VAL A 145 6.28 4.16 -6.98
CA VAL A 145 5.66 5.40 -7.46
C VAL A 145 6.32 6.61 -6.81
N PRO A 146 7.00 7.48 -7.58
CA PRO A 146 7.56 8.71 -7.05
C PRO A 146 6.47 9.73 -6.72
N HIS A 147 6.83 10.72 -5.90
CA HIS A 147 5.92 11.81 -5.56
C HIS A 147 5.49 12.57 -6.84
N GLY A 148 4.18 12.82 -6.97
CA GLY A 148 3.64 13.55 -8.11
C GLY A 148 3.56 12.76 -9.43
N ALA A 149 3.80 11.44 -9.40
CA ALA A 149 3.61 10.61 -10.58
C ALA A 149 2.12 10.48 -10.94
N HIS A 150 1.82 10.55 -12.22
CA HIS A 150 0.50 10.32 -12.80
C HIS A 150 0.58 9.27 -13.90
N VAL A 151 -0.49 8.50 -14.08
CA VAL A 151 -0.60 7.60 -15.23
C VAL A 151 -0.91 8.42 -16.47
N THR A 152 -0.04 8.36 -17.46
CA THR A 152 -0.29 9.06 -18.73
C THR A 152 -1.50 8.44 -19.42
N GLN A 153 -2.54 9.22 -19.62
CA GLN A 153 -3.67 8.79 -20.44
C GLN A 153 -3.19 8.62 -21.88
N ARG A 154 -3.53 7.49 -22.50
CA ARG A 154 -3.39 7.37 -23.95
C ARG A 154 -4.25 8.47 -24.58
N SER A 155 -3.64 9.54 -25.01
CA SER A 155 -4.26 10.42 -25.99
C SER A 155 -4.64 9.55 -27.18
N THR A 156 -5.89 9.50 -27.53
CA THR A 156 -6.33 9.00 -28.83
C THR A 156 -5.73 9.92 -29.89
N LEU A 157 -4.45 9.69 -30.20
CA LEU A 157 -3.80 10.30 -31.34
C LEU A 157 -4.37 9.65 -32.59
N GLY A 158 -5.25 10.41 -33.27
CA GLY A 158 -5.31 10.35 -34.70
C GLY A 158 -6.36 9.48 -35.32
N ALA A 159 -7.52 10.02 -35.41
CA ALA A 159 -8.29 9.88 -36.65
C ALA A 159 -8.24 11.23 -37.39
N LYS A 160 -7.10 11.57 -37.92
CA LYS A 160 -6.94 12.59 -38.99
C LYS A 160 -5.86 12.14 -39.93
N ALA A 161 -6.22 11.22 -40.79
CA ALA A 161 -5.57 11.03 -42.07
C ALA A 161 -6.63 10.57 -43.04
N GLN A 162 -6.85 11.40 -44.00
CA GLN A 162 -7.42 11.20 -45.31
C GLN A 162 -8.71 12.03 -45.51
N GLY A 163 -8.47 13.15 -46.07
CA GLY A 163 -9.31 13.89 -47.02
C GLY A 163 -8.37 14.40 -48.08
#